data_170b24f90f9362a5f80eb3fcb274abf2
#
_entry.id   170b24f90f9362a5f80eb3fcb274abf2
#
_cell.length_a   1.000
_cell.length_b   1.000
_cell.length_c   1.000
_cell.angle_alpha   90.00
_cell.angle_beta   90.00
_cell.angle_gamma   90.00
#
_symmetry.space_group_name_H-M   'P 1'
#
loop_
_entity.id
_entity.type
_entity.pdbx_description
1 polymer ?
#
loop_
_entity_poly.entity_id
_entity_poly.type
_entity_poly.pdbx_seq_one_letter_code
_entity_poly.pdbx_strand_id
1 'polypeptide(L)'
;ANAIGQQTRRGKGNMIICSADVASALQMAGVLDYTPALNNNLNVDDTTTTFAGVMNGRYKVYVDPYAANIAASQYYIVGYKGTSPYDAGMFYCPYVPLQMVRAVGENSFQPKIGFKTRYGIAANPFHTGTVAASADGAITITGNTNKYYRRVKVTNLM
;
A
#
# COMPACT_ATOMS: atom_id res chain seq x y z
N ALA A 1 -7.89 8.24 11.22
CA ALA A 1 -6.71 9.09 11.37
C ALA A 1 -6.42 9.38 12.86
N ASN A 2 -7.40 9.86 13.64
CA ASN A 2 -7.18 10.21 15.06
C ASN A 2 -6.72 9.03 15.91
N ALA A 3 -7.30 7.84 15.72
CA ALA A 3 -6.90 6.63 16.43
C ALA A 3 -5.42 6.26 16.21
N ILE A 4 -4.91 6.51 15.00
CA ILE A 4 -3.49 6.33 14.69
C ILE A 4 -2.64 7.30 15.50
N GLY A 5 -3.04 8.58 15.53
CA GLY A 5 -2.33 9.60 16.32
C GLY A 5 -2.30 9.31 17.83
N GLN A 6 -3.41 8.82 18.37
CA GLN A 6 -3.50 8.44 19.80
C GLN A 6 -2.59 7.26 20.13
N GLN A 7 -2.50 6.27 19.24
CA GLN A 7 -1.71 5.07 19.48
C GLN A 7 -0.23 5.23 19.20
N THR A 8 0.11 5.91 18.10
CA THR A 8 1.51 6.11 17.71
C THR A 8 2.16 7.28 18.43
N ARG A 9 1.37 8.29 18.84
CA ARG A 9 1.83 9.57 19.38
C ARG A 9 2.86 10.31 18.50
N ARG A 10 2.94 9.92 17.22
CA ARG A 10 3.86 10.53 16.25
C ARG A 10 3.14 11.45 15.25
N GLY A 11 1.93 11.11 14.89
CA GLY A 11 1.13 11.91 13.97
C GLY A 11 -0.17 11.23 13.61
N LYS A 12 -1.10 12.01 13.12
CA LYS A 12 -2.37 11.51 12.60
C LYS A 12 -2.16 10.93 11.20
N GLY A 13 -3.01 9.99 10.78
CA GLY A 13 -2.99 9.46 9.42
C GLY A 13 -2.90 10.56 8.36
N ASN A 14 -2.12 10.34 7.33
CA ASN A 14 -1.86 11.29 6.25
C ASN A 14 -2.02 10.69 4.86
N MET A 15 -2.27 9.40 4.75
CA MET A 15 -2.53 8.74 3.48
C MET A 15 -3.76 7.84 3.58
N ILE A 16 -4.44 7.67 2.46
CA ILE A 16 -5.56 6.75 2.28
C ILE A 16 -5.26 5.89 1.06
N ILE A 17 -5.43 4.59 1.20
CA ILE A 17 -5.38 3.63 0.10
C ILE A 17 -6.75 3.02 0.00
N CYS A 18 -7.38 3.09 -1.17
CA CYS A 18 -8.74 2.61 -1.38
C CYS A 18 -8.88 1.88 -2.72
N SER A 19 -9.98 1.16 -2.88
CA SER A 19 -10.38 0.60 -4.17
C SER A 19 -10.93 1.68 -5.11
N ALA A 20 -11.04 1.36 -6.39
CA ALA A 20 -11.57 2.28 -7.40
C ALA A 20 -13.01 2.72 -7.08
N ASP A 21 -13.86 1.82 -6.57
CA ASP A 21 -15.25 2.13 -6.23
C ASP A 21 -15.34 3.14 -5.07
N VAL A 22 -14.51 2.97 -4.04
CA VAL A 22 -14.43 3.92 -2.93
C VAL A 22 -13.92 5.29 -3.40
N ALA A 23 -12.94 5.30 -4.31
CA ALA A 23 -12.44 6.55 -4.88
C ALA A 23 -13.52 7.27 -5.69
N SER A 24 -14.30 6.55 -6.50
CA SER A 24 -15.43 7.10 -7.24
C SER A 24 -16.49 7.67 -6.31
N ALA A 25 -16.82 6.98 -5.22
CA ALA A 25 -17.74 7.49 -4.21
C ALA A 25 -17.23 8.77 -3.55
N LEU A 26 -15.94 8.87 -3.26
CA LEU A 26 -15.33 10.09 -2.71
C LEU A 26 -15.36 11.26 -3.70
N GLN A 27 -15.19 10.99 -5.00
CA GLN A 27 -15.32 12.00 -6.05
C GLN A 27 -16.77 12.48 -6.17
N MET A 28 -17.74 11.58 -6.19
CA MET A 28 -19.17 11.94 -6.24
C MET A 28 -19.60 12.77 -5.03
N ALA A 29 -19.05 12.47 -3.86
CA ALA A 29 -19.30 13.24 -2.65
C ALA A 29 -18.65 14.64 -2.66
N GLY A 30 -17.83 14.97 -3.67
CA GLY A 30 -17.14 16.24 -3.78
C GLY A 30 -16.07 16.51 -2.70
N VAL A 31 -15.63 15.46 -2.02
CA VAL A 31 -14.67 15.57 -0.91
C VAL A 31 -13.24 15.44 -1.39
N LEU A 32 -13.04 14.80 -2.53
CA LEU A 32 -11.73 14.54 -3.13
C LEU A 32 -11.35 15.70 -4.06
N ASP A 33 -10.27 16.40 -3.72
CA ASP A 33 -9.64 17.37 -4.61
C ASP A 33 -8.60 16.64 -5.48
N TYR A 34 -8.90 16.52 -6.76
CA TYR A 34 -8.03 15.87 -7.75
C TYR A 34 -7.08 16.85 -8.48
N THR A 35 -7.21 18.14 -8.24
CA THR A 35 -6.33 19.15 -8.84
C THR A 35 -4.84 18.85 -8.63
N PRO A 36 -4.38 18.38 -7.46
CA PRO A 36 -2.99 18.05 -7.26
C PRO A 36 -2.50 16.81 -8.04
N ALA A 37 -3.42 15.98 -8.52
CA ALA A 37 -3.10 14.82 -9.33
C ALA A 37 -3.00 15.14 -10.83
N LEU A 38 -3.57 16.27 -11.24
CA LEU A 38 -3.47 16.76 -12.61
C LEU A 38 -2.04 17.27 -12.85
N ASN A 39 -1.29 16.53 -13.61
CA ASN A 39 0.02 16.99 -14.09
C ASN A 39 -0.22 17.99 -15.22
N ASN A 40 0.61 19.04 -15.33
CA ASN A 40 0.55 20.05 -16.38
C ASN A 40 0.70 19.49 -17.81
N ASN A 41 1.20 18.27 -17.93
CA ASN A 41 1.12 17.48 -19.15
C ASN A 41 -0.11 16.59 -19.04
N LEU A 42 -1.07 16.80 -19.91
CA LEU A 42 -2.26 15.98 -20.14
C LEU A 42 -1.89 14.52 -20.50
N ASN A 43 -1.30 13.82 -19.56
CA ASN A 43 -1.19 12.37 -19.64
C ASN A 43 -2.49 11.76 -19.13
N VAL A 44 -3.33 11.39 -20.07
CA VAL A 44 -4.66 10.79 -19.87
C VAL A 44 -4.56 9.30 -19.50
N ASP A 45 -3.41 8.83 -19.05
CA ASP A 45 -3.24 7.43 -18.70
C ASP A 45 -3.52 7.19 -17.21
N ASP A 46 -4.80 7.01 -16.91
CA ASP A 46 -5.29 6.74 -15.56
C ASP A 46 -4.82 5.38 -15.00
N THR A 47 -4.33 4.48 -15.86
CA THR A 47 -3.97 3.12 -15.45
C THR A 47 -2.64 3.05 -14.71
N THR A 48 -1.76 4.01 -14.91
CA THR A 48 -0.43 4.05 -14.27
C THR A 48 -0.37 4.97 -13.06
N THR A 49 -1.31 5.92 -12.94
CA THR A 49 -1.32 6.91 -11.85
C THR A 49 -2.19 6.39 -10.70
N THR A 50 -1.55 5.92 -9.64
CA THR A 50 -2.25 5.47 -8.43
C THR A 50 -2.70 6.63 -7.54
N PHE A 51 -2.15 7.82 -7.71
CA PHE A 51 -2.48 9.00 -6.92
C PHE A 51 -3.74 9.68 -7.47
N ALA A 52 -4.83 9.64 -6.69
CA ALA A 52 -6.12 10.18 -7.11
C ALA A 52 -6.35 11.63 -6.69
N GLY A 53 -5.65 12.12 -5.69
CA GLY A 53 -5.82 13.48 -5.20
C GLY A 53 -5.65 13.62 -3.70
N VAL A 54 -6.11 14.75 -3.17
CA VAL A 54 -6.01 15.07 -1.75
C VAL A 54 -7.40 15.30 -1.18
N MET A 55 -7.69 14.67 -0.05
CA MET A 55 -8.92 14.86 0.69
C MET A 55 -8.70 15.80 1.88
N ASN A 56 -9.56 16.83 2.00
CA ASN A 56 -9.49 17.86 3.06
C ASN A 56 -8.11 18.55 3.18
N GLY A 57 -7.39 18.71 2.07
CA GLY A 57 -6.06 19.33 2.06
C GLY A 57 -4.99 18.58 2.85
N ARG A 58 -5.28 17.37 3.33
CA ARG A 58 -4.40 16.65 4.25
C ARG A 58 -4.10 15.21 3.84
N TYR A 59 -5.11 14.47 3.42
CA TYR A 59 -4.98 13.05 3.13
C TYR A 59 -4.67 12.83 1.67
N LYS A 60 -3.52 12.27 1.37
CA LYS A 60 -3.19 11.81 0.02
C LYS A 60 -3.94 10.52 -0.26
N VAL A 61 -4.74 10.50 -1.31
CA VAL A 61 -5.55 9.34 -1.69
C VAL A 61 -4.87 8.61 -2.83
N TYR A 62 -4.66 7.32 -2.63
CA TYR A 62 -4.10 6.40 -3.61
C TYR A 62 -5.12 5.33 -3.93
N VAL A 63 -5.31 5.05 -5.21
CA VAL A 63 -6.22 4.02 -5.70
C VAL A 63 -5.42 2.77 -6.02
N ASP A 64 -5.90 1.63 -5.53
CA ASP A 64 -5.42 0.32 -5.95
C ASP A 64 -6.32 -0.21 -7.09
N PRO A 65 -5.84 -0.21 -8.34
CA PRO A 65 -6.63 -0.67 -9.48
C PRO A 65 -6.84 -2.19 -9.48
N TYR A 66 -6.04 -2.92 -8.70
CA TYR A 66 -6.09 -4.38 -8.65
C TYR A 66 -6.92 -4.89 -7.47
N ALA A 67 -7.48 -4.01 -6.64
CA ALA A 67 -8.39 -4.41 -5.58
C ALA A 67 -9.63 -5.07 -6.19
N ALA A 68 -9.98 -6.27 -5.71
CA ALA A 68 -11.14 -6.99 -6.21
C ALA A 68 -12.43 -6.27 -5.82
N ASN A 69 -13.18 -5.81 -6.82
CA ASN A 69 -14.44 -5.08 -6.64
C ASN A 69 -15.66 -6.00 -6.45
N ILE A 70 -15.46 -7.32 -6.45
CA ILE A 70 -16.53 -8.32 -6.46
C ILE A 70 -17.11 -8.56 -5.06
N ALA A 71 -16.46 -8.08 -4.01
CA ALA A 71 -16.91 -8.31 -2.65
C ALA A 71 -18.01 -7.31 -2.26
N ALA A 72 -19.07 -7.82 -1.62
CA ALA A 72 -20.17 -7.02 -1.07
C ALA A 72 -19.72 -5.98 -0.01
N SER A 73 -18.47 -5.98 0.39
CA SER A 73 -17.89 -5.01 1.30
C SER A 73 -16.52 -4.58 0.81
N GLN A 74 -16.38 -3.29 0.64
CA GLN A 74 -15.15 -2.63 0.25
C GLN A 74 -14.37 -2.18 1.49
N TYR A 75 -13.08 -1.97 1.31
CA TYR A 75 -12.21 -1.50 2.38
C TYR A 75 -11.37 -0.33 1.90
N TYR A 76 -11.12 0.60 2.79
CA TYR A 76 -10.03 1.56 2.63
C TYR A 76 -9.10 1.52 3.85
N ILE A 77 -7.87 1.85 3.62
CA ILE A 77 -6.83 1.83 4.65
C ILE A 77 -6.36 3.26 4.86
N VAL A 78 -6.43 3.70 6.11
CA VAL A 78 -5.81 4.97 6.53
C VAL A 78 -4.45 4.64 7.12
N GLY A 79 -3.41 5.31 6.64
CA GLY A 79 -2.05 5.11 7.09
C GLY A 79 -1.38 6.42 7.52
N TYR A 80 -0.31 6.27 8.28
CA TYR A 80 0.60 7.35 8.63
C TYR A 80 2.01 7.01 8.17
N LYS A 81 2.63 7.96 7.49
CA LYS A 81 4.05 7.95 7.18
C LYS A 81 4.65 9.29 7.55
N GLY A 82 5.65 9.27 8.41
CA GLY A 82 6.40 10.46 8.80
C GLY A 82 7.44 10.87 7.76
N THR A 83 8.14 11.95 8.07
CA THR A 83 9.21 12.51 7.22
C THR A 83 10.47 11.64 7.28
N SER A 84 10.74 11.03 8.43
CA SER A 84 11.89 10.13 8.60
C SER A 84 11.64 8.79 7.89
N PRO A 85 12.67 8.19 7.26
CA PRO A 85 12.59 6.85 6.68
C PRO A 85 12.17 5.77 7.68
N TYR A 86 12.49 5.96 8.95
CA TYR A 86 12.20 5.02 10.04
C TYR A 86 10.79 5.20 10.64
N ASP A 87 10.10 6.28 10.31
CA ASP A 87 8.77 6.59 10.83
C ASP A 87 7.68 6.10 9.85
N ALA A 88 7.60 4.79 9.73
CA ALA A 88 6.65 4.10 8.88
C ALA A 88 6.17 2.81 9.54
N GLY A 89 5.02 2.33 9.11
CA GLY A 89 4.45 1.08 9.63
C GLY A 89 4.92 -0.18 8.92
N MET A 90 5.52 -0.03 7.74
CA MET A 90 6.03 -1.14 6.93
C MET A 90 7.29 -0.69 6.21
N PHE A 91 8.26 -1.58 6.13
CA PHE A 91 9.54 -1.35 5.47
C PHE A 91 9.73 -2.37 4.38
N TYR A 92 10.00 -1.91 3.18
CA TYR A 92 10.44 -2.72 2.07
C TYR A 92 11.94 -2.52 1.88
N CYS A 93 12.71 -3.58 2.04
CA CYS A 93 14.16 -3.58 2.00
C CYS A 93 14.66 -4.44 0.83
N PRO A 94 14.79 -3.89 -0.37
CA PRO A 94 15.35 -4.63 -1.50
C PRO A 94 16.87 -4.80 -1.28
N TYR A 95 17.33 -6.06 -1.30
CA TYR A 95 18.75 -6.41 -1.21
C TYR A 95 19.36 -6.58 -2.59
N VAL A 96 18.69 -7.33 -3.47
CA VAL A 96 19.08 -7.52 -4.85
C VAL A 96 17.95 -7.02 -5.75
N PRO A 97 18.19 -6.05 -6.63
CA PRO A 97 17.16 -5.61 -7.56
C PRO A 97 16.79 -6.72 -8.53
N LEU A 98 15.70 -6.53 -9.27
CA LEU A 98 15.30 -7.48 -10.30
C LEU A 98 16.41 -7.60 -11.36
N GLN A 99 16.98 -8.78 -11.48
CA GLN A 99 18.04 -9.09 -12.43
C GLN A 99 17.54 -10.15 -13.41
N MET A 100 17.81 -9.92 -14.67
CA MET A 100 17.60 -10.89 -15.74
C MET A 100 18.89 -11.65 -16.00
N VAL A 101 18.80 -12.97 -16.04
CA VAL A 101 19.91 -13.87 -16.35
C VAL A 101 19.53 -14.64 -17.62
N ARG A 102 20.41 -14.62 -18.60
CA ARG A 102 20.27 -15.41 -19.83
C ARG A 102 21.30 -16.52 -19.80
N ALA A 103 20.87 -17.71 -20.14
CA ALA A 103 21.73 -18.88 -20.30
C ALA A 103 21.25 -19.72 -21.47
N VAL A 104 22.17 -20.46 -22.08
CA VAL A 104 21.82 -21.47 -23.09
C VAL A 104 21.73 -22.82 -22.41
N GLY A 105 20.69 -23.55 -22.71
CA GLY A 105 20.48 -24.90 -22.16
C GLY A 105 21.54 -25.87 -22.66
N GLU A 106 22.20 -26.59 -21.76
CA GLU A 106 23.29 -27.50 -22.03
C GLU A 106 22.90 -28.63 -23.01
N ASN A 107 21.70 -29.16 -22.88
CA ASN A 107 21.26 -30.31 -23.67
C ASN A 107 20.36 -29.93 -24.87
N SER A 108 19.79 -28.77 -24.89
CA SER A 108 18.81 -28.39 -25.92
C SER A 108 19.20 -27.18 -26.76
N PHE A 109 20.31 -26.50 -26.45
CA PHE A 109 20.74 -25.22 -27.03
C PHE A 109 19.65 -24.14 -27.06
N GLN A 110 18.55 -24.35 -26.31
CA GLN A 110 17.47 -23.37 -26.21
C GLN A 110 17.83 -22.23 -25.25
N PRO A 111 17.48 -21.00 -25.59
CA PRO A 111 17.71 -19.87 -24.68
C PRO A 111 16.80 -20.00 -23.46
N LYS A 112 17.39 -19.89 -22.27
CA LYS A 112 16.71 -19.86 -20.99
C LYS A 112 16.83 -18.46 -20.39
N ILE A 113 15.71 -17.87 -19.98
CA ILE A 113 15.68 -16.56 -19.34
C ILE A 113 15.13 -16.77 -17.91
N GLY A 114 15.91 -16.31 -16.94
CA GLY A 114 15.52 -16.33 -15.54
C GLY A 114 15.49 -14.93 -14.95
N PHE A 115 14.52 -14.63 -14.12
CA PHE A 115 14.48 -13.41 -13.33
C PHE A 115 14.69 -13.77 -11.87
N LYS A 116 15.58 -13.02 -11.19
CA LYS A 116 15.81 -13.20 -9.76
C LYS A 116 15.78 -11.86 -9.03
N THR A 117 15.24 -11.88 -7.84
CA THR A 117 15.28 -10.76 -6.91
C THR A 117 15.39 -11.27 -5.48
N ARG A 118 15.92 -10.44 -4.59
CA ARG A 118 15.92 -10.72 -3.15
C ARG A 118 15.49 -9.46 -2.42
N TYR A 119 14.48 -9.59 -1.58
CA TYR A 119 13.95 -8.49 -0.79
C TYR A 119 13.47 -8.99 0.56
N GLY A 120 13.41 -8.07 1.51
CA GLY A 120 12.79 -8.29 2.80
C GLY A 120 11.62 -7.34 3.00
N ILE A 121 10.57 -7.79 3.65
CA ILE A 121 9.47 -6.94 4.12
C ILE A 121 9.39 -7.10 5.63
N ALA A 122 9.40 -5.97 6.34
CA ALA A 122 9.26 -5.94 7.78
C ALA A 122 8.14 -4.98 8.19
N ALA A 123 7.35 -5.39 9.16
CA ALA A 123 6.39 -4.50 9.81
C ALA A 123 7.05 -3.79 11.00
N ASN A 124 6.48 -2.65 11.40
CA ASN A 124 6.97 -1.94 12.57
C ASN A 124 6.89 -2.82 13.83
N PRO A 125 7.98 -2.99 14.59
CA PRO A 125 8.03 -3.87 15.76
C PRO A 125 7.15 -3.43 16.93
N PHE A 126 6.72 -2.18 16.96
CA PHE A 126 5.84 -1.63 18.02
C PHE A 126 4.35 -1.91 17.74
N HIS A 127 4.03 -3.08 17.20
CA HIS A 127 2.67 -3.52 17.04
C HIS A 127 2.13 -4.16 18.34
N THR A 128 0.84 -4.08 18.56
CA THR A 128 0.18 -4.83 19.63
C THR A 128 -0.20 -6.21 19.12
N GLY A 129 0.51 -7.23 19.53
CA GLY A 129 0.24 -8.60 19.16
C GLY A 129 1.37 -9.52 19.58
N THR A 130 1.07 -10.77 19.80
CA THR A 130 2.09 -11.78 20.11
C THR A 130 2.83 -12.11 18.82
N VAL A 131 4.09 -11.76 18.77
CA VAL A 131 4.99 -12.24 17.72
C VAL A 131 5.34 -13.67 18.08
N ALA A 132 4.66 -14.65 17.49
CA ALA A 132 5.09 -16.02 17.57
C ALA A 132 6.26 -16.19 16.58
N ALA A 133 7.46 -16.34 17.10
CA ALA A 133 8.58 -16.83 16.31
C ALA A 133 8.33 -18.32 16.01
N SER A 134 8.17 -18.67 14.76
CA SER A 134 8.18 -20.09 14.37
C SER A 134 9.62 -20.63 14.43
N ALA A 135 9.76 -21.93 14.53
CA ALA A 135 11.06 -22.60 14.53
C ALA A 135 11.92 -22.27 13.28
N ASP A 136 11.28 -21.84 12.20
CA ASP A 136 11.92 -21.46 10.94
C ASP A 136 12.27 -19.98 10.86
N GLY A 137 12.16 -19.22 11.96
CA GLY A 137 12.42 -17.79 11.99
C GLY A 137 11.37 -16.92 11.30
N ALA A 138 10.28 -17.51 10.83
CA ALA A 138 9.16 -16.78 10.26
C ALA A 138 8.37 -16.07 11.35
N ILE A 139 8.16 -14.76 11.19
CA ILE A 139 7.34 -13.96 12.09
C ILE A 139 5.91 -13.99 11.58
N THR A 140 5.01 -14.62 12.31
CA THR A 140 3.59 -14.58 12.01
C THR A 140 2.99 -13.28 12.54
N ILE A 141 2.64 -12.36 11.65
CA ILE A 141 1.96 -11.12 12.00
C ILE A 141 0.46 -11.40 12.08
N THR A 142 -0.09 -11.32 13.28
CA THR A 142 -1.54 -11.39 13.47
C THR A 142 -2.21 -10.16 12.84
N GLY A 143 -3.25 -10.36 12.03
CA GLY A 143 -3.94 -9.26 11.36
C GLY A 143 -4.43 -8.17 12.34
N ASN A 144 -4.48 -6.93 11.88
CA ASN A 144 -4.94 -5.73 12.60
C ASN A 144 -4.05 -5.26 13.78
N THR A 145 -2.80 -5.66 13.84
CA THR A 145 -1.89 -5.30 14.94
C THR A 145 -1.05 -4.06 14.66
N ASN A 146 -0.92 -3.63 13.42
CA ASN A 146 -0.10 -2.50 13.06
C ASN A 146 -0.76 -1.18 13.50
N LYS A 147 -0.08 -0.41 14.35
CA LYS A 147 -0.57 0.87 14.89
C LYS A 147 -0.57 2.01 13.88
N TYR A 148 0.24 1.90 12.83
CA TYR A 148 0.38 2.92 11.78
C TYR A 148 -0.72 2.85 10.72
N TYR A 149 -1.46 1.74 10.65
CA TYR A 149 -2.51 1.52 9.67
C TYR A 149 -3.83 1.14 10.33
N ARG A 150 -4.91 1.62 9.73
CA ARG A 150 -6.28 1.25 10.14
C ARG A 150 -7.09 0.92 8.91
N ARG A 151 -7.64 -0.28 8.89
CA ARG A 151 -8.58 -0.72 7.86
C ARG A 151 -9.99 -0.33 8.29
N VAL A 152 -10.73 0.26 7.37
CA VAL A 152 -12.14 0.62 7.55
C VAL A 152 -12.96 -0.12 6.51
N LYS A 153 -14.03 -0.77 6.96
CA LYS A 153 -14.97 -1.45 6.08
C LYS A 153 -16.01 -0.46 5.60
N VAL A 154 -16.29 -0.48 4.30
CA VAL A 154 -17.35 0.29 3.66
C VAL A 154 -18.42 -0.69 3.19
N THR A 155 -19.65 -0.44 3.55
CA THR A 155 -20.82 -1.24 3.15
C THR A 155 -21.84 -0.33 2.47
N ASN A 156 -22.71 -0.91 1.65
CA ASN A 156 -23.78 -0.20 0.95
C ASN A 156 -23.27 0.89 -0.01
N LEU A 157 -22.21 0.59 -0.76
CA LEU A 157 -21.70 1.47 -1.80
C LEU A 157 -22.57 1.39 -3.07
N MET A 158 -23.24 0.26 -3.28
CA MET A 158 -24.21 -0.01 -4.34
C MET A 158 -25.34 -0.86 -3.81
#